data_ec7879657b14f4442069ce2dc098be96
#
_entry.id   ec7879657b14f4442069ce2dc098be96
#
_cell.length_a   1.000
_cell.length_b   1.000
_cell.length_c   1.000
_cell.angle_alpha   90.00
_cell.angle_beta   90.00
_cell.angle_gamma   90.00
#
_symmetry.space_group_name_H-M   'P 1'
#
loop_
_entity.id
_entity.type
_entity.pdbx_description
1 polymer ?
#
loop_
_entity_poly.entity_id
_entity_poly.type
_entity_poly.pdbx_seq_one_letter_code
_entity_poly.pdbx_strand_id
1 'polypeptide(L)'
;TVIAGISFGKLNKFVGEIDYSTTQWSEGIIQGAEGYLADRKGWNIGFEYIPDKFSNYSLIRRLEYRLGCRFERSYLIINGEQVRETGISAGLGLPMRRSLSKTNFFLDLTKRAGSAEKNMHSELYLTMGVSLNFYDFWFIKRKYE
;
A
#
# COMPACT_ATOMS: atom_id res chain seq x y z
N THR A 1 -6.75 -7.93 -15.45
CA THR A 1 -6.81 -7.50 -14.03
C THR A 1 -8.14 -6.78 -13.79
N VAL A 2 -8.82 -7.13 -12.72
CA VAL A 2 -10.01 -6.46 -12.21
C VAL A 2 -9.69 -5.98 -10.79
N ILE A 3 -10.04 -4.72 -10.48
CA ILE A 3 -9.88 -4.15 -9.15
C ILE A 3 -11.22 -3.55 -8.76
N ALA A 4 -11.70 -3.87 -7.58
CA ALA A 4 -12.91 -3.31 -6.99
C ALA A 4 -12.61 -2.90 -5.55
N GLY A 5 -13.00 -1.68 -5.18
CA GLY A 5 -12.74 -1.16 -3.85
C GLY A 5 -13.87 -0.30 -3.32
N ILE A 6 -13.92 -0.18 -2.01
CA ILE A 6 -14.84 0.69 -1.29
C ILE A 6 -14.02 1.52 -0.32
N SER A 7 -14.24 2.83 -0.35
CA SER A 7 -13.66 3.75 0.64
C SER A 7 -14.76 4.46 1.42
N PHE A 8 -14.49 4.68 2.69
CA PHE A 8 -15.39 5.42 3.58
C PHE A 8 -14.55 6.32 4.50
N GLY A 9 -15.11 7.43 4.91
CA GLY A 9 -14.35 8.30 5.80
C GLY A 9 -14.99 9.66 6.03
N LYS A 10 -14.30 10.45 6.84
CA LYS A 10 -14.59 11.86 7.09
C LYS A 10 -13.42 12.70 6.62
N LEU A 11 -13.68 13.62 5.70
CA LEU A 11 -12.67 14.50 5.12
C LEU A 11 -11.79 15.13 6.21
N ASN A 12 -10.47 15.09 6.02
CA ASN A 12 -9.44 15.62 6.91
C ASN A 12 -9.42 15.01 8.33
N LYS A 13 -10.03 13.85 8.55
CA LYS A 13 -10.00 13.16 9.85
C LYS A 13 -9.60 11.71 9.73
N PHE A 14 -10.34 10.93 8.96
CA PHE A 14 -10.03 9.53 8.76
C PHE A 14 -10.57 9.04 7.43
N VAL A 15 -9.88 8.09 6.85
CA VAL A 15 -10.31 7.36 5.65
C VAL A 15 -10.00 5.88 5.88
N GLY A 16 -10.95 5.03 5.57
CA GLY A 16 -10.77 3.59 5.50
C GLY A 16 -11.08 3.11 4.10
N GLU A 17 -10.33 2.13 3.62
CA GLU A 17 -10.52 1.53 2.30
C GLU A 17 -10.33 0.02 2.35
N ILE A 18 -11.06 -0.67 1.51
CA ILE A 18 -10.94 -2.11 1.30
C ILE A 18 -10.99 -2.35 -0.19
N ASP A 19 -9.93 -2.95 -0.73
CA ASP A 19 -9.80 -3.27 -2.14
C ASP A 19 -9.64 -4.76 -2.34
N TYR A 20 -10.30 -5.26 -3.36
CA TYR A 20 -10.10 -6.57 -3.91
C TYR A 20 -9.51 -6.48 -5.31
N SER A 21 -8.47 -7.24 -5.57
CA SER A 21 -7.84 -7.33 -6.89
C SER A 21 -7.75 -8.78 -7.35
N THR A 22 -8.01 -8.99 -8.64
CA THR A 22 -7.80 -10.29 -9.29
C THR A 22 -7.18 -10.11 -10.66
N THR A 23 -6.24 -10.98 -11.00
CA THR A 23 -5.59 -11.02 -12.31
C THR A 23 -5.52 -12.46 -12.78
N GLN A 24 -6.08 -12.73 -13.94
CA GLN A 24 -6.05 -14.06 -14.58
C GLN A 24 -4.68 -14.26 -15.24
N TRP A 25 -3.81 -15.01 -14.58
CA TRP A 25 -2.52 -15.44 -15.12
C TRP A 25 -2.55 -16.86 -15.64
N SER A 26 -3.57 -17.66 -15.27
CA SER A 26 -3.76 -19.05 -15.73
C SER A 26 -3.97 -19.16 -17.23
N GLU A 27 -4.48 -18.10 -17.87
CA GLU A 27 -4.69 -18.03 -19.33
C GLU A 27 -3.48 -17.45 -20.07
N GLY A 28 -2.44 -17.01 -19.35
CA GLY A 28 -1.23 -16.42 -19.93
C GLY A 28 -0.35 -17.49 -20.59
N ILE A 29 -0.04 -17.31 -21.89
CA ILE A 29 0.90 -18.17 -22.61
C ILE A 29 2.31 -17.63 -22.38
N ILE A 30 3.00 -18.17 -21.36
CA ILE A 30 4.43 -17.93 -21.16
C ILE A 30 5.16 -19.22 -21.52
N GLN A 31 5.95 -19.19 -22.59
CA GLN A 31 6.73 -20.35 -23.03
C GLN A 31 7.62 -20.86 -21.88
N GLY A 32 7.46 -22.12 -21.50
CA GLY A 32 8.22 -22.78 -20.43
C GLY A 32 7.66 -22.63 -19.02
N ALA A 33 6.52 -21.94 -18.84
CA ALA A 33 5.86 -21.79 -17.54
C ALA A 33 4.45 -22.41 -17.50
N GLU A 34 4.16 -23.31 -18.43
CA GLU A 34 2.88 -24.03 -18.48
C GLU A 34 2.68 -24.86 -17.20
N GLY A 35 1.54 -24.64 -16.51
CA GLY A 35 1.23 -25.31 -15.25
C GLY A 35 1.84 -24.72 -13.98
N TYR A 36 2.67 -23.65 -14.08
CA TYR A 36 3.27 -22.97 -12.93
C TYR A 36 2.58 -21.64 -12.58
N LEU A 37 1.55 -21.26 -13.35
CA LEU A 37 0.84 -20.00 -13.18
C LEU A 37 -0.58 -20.25 -12.67
N ALA A 38 -0.96 -19.49 -11.63
CA ALA A 38 -2.32 -19.44 -11.09
C ALA A 38 -2.84 -18.01 -11.10
N ASP A 39 -4.14 -17.85 -10.94
CA ASP A 39 -4.75 -16.53 -10.81
C ASP A 39 -4.29 -15.84 -9.53
N ARG A 40 -3.80 -14.63 -9.68
CA ARG A 40 -3.48 -13.75 -8.54
C ARG A 40 -4.77 -13.18 -7.99
N LYS A 41 -4.95 -13.26 -6.65
CA LYS A 41 -6.07 -12.68 -5.93
C LYS A 41 -5.56 -12.02 -4.66
N GLY A 42 -6.03 -10.81 -4.39
CA GLY A 42 -5.54 -10.05 -3.24
C GLY A 42 -6.62 -9.19 -2.60
N TRP A 43 -6.49 -9.01 -1.29
CA TRP A 43 -7.24 -8.05 -0.48
C TRP A 43 -6.27 -7.06 0.13
N ASN A 44 -6.57 -5.78 0.01
CA ASN A 44 -5.86 -4.71 0.70
C ASN A 44 -6.86 -3.97 1.59
N ILE A 45 -6.45 -3.71 2.82
CA ILE A 45 -7.24 -2.95 3.79
C ILE A 45 -6.34 -1.82 4.27
N GLY A 46 -6.82 -0.58 4.14
CA GLY A 46 -6.10 0.62 4.51
C GLY A 46 -6.90 1.49 5.47
N PHE A 47 -6.20 2.14 6.39
CA PHE A 47 -6.78 3.12 7.30
C PHE A 47 -5.82 4.30 7.48
N GLU A 48 -6.34 5.51 7.30
CA GLU A 48 -5.63 6.77 7.57
C GLU A 48 -6.36 7.55 8.65
N TYR A 49 -5.61 8.11 9.59
CA TYR A 49 -6.13 8.97 10.65
C TYR A 49 -5.30 10.23 10.81
N ILE A 50 -5.97 11.38 10.86
CA ILE A 50 -5.39 12.70 11.05
C ILE A 50 -6.08 13.34 12.25
N PRO A 51 -5.43 13.48 13.41
CA PRO A 51 -6.07 14.05 14.60
C PRO A 51 -6.61 15.46 14.38
N ASP A 52 -5.77 16.37 13.84
CA ASP A 52 -6.12 17.75 13.54
C ASP A 52 -5.20 18.32 12.45
N LYS A 53 -5.69 18.32 11.21
CA LYS A 53 -4.94 18.78 10.04
C LYS A 53 -4.51 20.26 10.13
N PHE A 54 -5.28 21.07 10.82
CA PHE A 54 -5.09 22.54 10.90
C PHE A 54 -4.44 23.02 12.20
N SER A 55 -3.98 22.12 13.05
CA SER A 55 -3.32 22.47 14.30
C SER A 55 -2.09 23.35 14.08
N ASN A 56 -2.08 24.56 14.61
CA ASN A 56 -0.93 25.48 14.53
C ASN A 56 0.13 25.20 15.59
N TYR A 57 -0.23 24.52 16.67
CA TYR A 57 0.61 24.37 17.86
C TYR A 57 1.32 23.03 17.97
N SER A 58 0.81 21.97 17.33
CA SER A 58 1.34 20.62 17.47
C SER A 58 1.57 19.94 16.14
N LEU A 59 2.83 19.55 15.86
CA LEU A 59 3.19 18.72 14.71
C LEU A 59 2.52 17.37 14.78
N ILE A 60 2.49 16.75 15.97
CA ILE A 60 1.94 15.39 16.19
C ILE A 60 0.46 15.33 15.79
N ARG A 61 -0.30 16.37 16.03
CA ARG A 61 -1.73 16.42 15.66
C ARG A 61 -1.96 16.54 14.16
N ARG A 62 -0.97 17.05 13.40
CA ARG A 62 -1.03 17.18 11.94
C ARG A 62 -0.50 15.96 11.20
N LEU A 63 0.18 15.06 11.91
CA LEU A 63 0.68 13.83 11.30
C LEU A 63 -0.49 13.01 10.75
N GLU A 64 -0.27 12.45 9.57
CA GLU A 64 -1.14 11.48 8.94
C GLU A 64 -0.67 10.08 9.33
N TYR A 65 -1.43 9.41 10.17
CA TYR A 65 -1.14 8.04 10.62
C TYR A 65 -1.80 7.06 9.67
N ARG A 66 -1.05 6.14 9.12
CA ARG A 66 -1.54 5.14 8.17
C ARG A 66 -1.21 3.75 8.64
N LEU A 67 -2.19 2.86 8.52
CA LEU A 67 -2.04 1.43 8.77
C LEU A 67 -2.64 0.68 7.60
N GLY A 68 -2.02 -0.43 7.23
CA GLY A 68 -2.51 -1.28 6.15
C GLY A 68 -2.24 -2.75 6.40
N CYS A 69 -3.09 -3.58 5.83
CA CYS A 69 -2.92 -5.03 5.77
C CYS A 69 -3.12 -5.49 4.34
N ARG A 70 -2.30 -6.45 3.90
CA ARG A 70 -2.37 -7.07 2.59
C ARG A 70 -2.41 -8.58 2.73
N PHE A 71 -3.35 -9.21 2.04
CA PHE A 71 -3.49 -10.65 1.93
C PHE A 71 -3.56 -11.00 0.45
N GLU A 72 -2.56 -11.70 -0.04
CA GLU A 72 -2.45 -11.99 -1.45
C GLU A 72 -2.10 -13.47 -1.70
N ARG A 73 -2.71 -14.03 -2.73
CA ARG A 73 -2.26 -15.25 -3.37
C ARG A 73 -1.50 -14.88 -4.63
N SER A 74 -0.21 -15.17 -4.66
CA SER A 74 0.66 -14.89 -5.79
C SER A 74 0.26 -15.73 -7.01
N TYR A 75 0.67 -15.30 -8.19
CA TYR A 75 0.48 -16.08 -9.42
C TYR A 75 1.40 -17.31 -9.52
N LEU A 76 2.42 -17.40 -8.68
CA LEU A 76 3.42 -18.46 -8.72
C LEU A 76 2.92 -19.74 -8.02
N ILE A 77 3.06 -20.87 -8.70
CA ILE A 77 2.88 -22.21 -8.15
C ILE A 77 4.28 -22.82 -7.96
N ILE A 78 4.61 -23.19 -6.74
CA ILE A 78 5.87 -23.88 -6.40
C ILE A 78 5.50 -25.20 -5.74
N ASN A 79 6.08 -26.31 -6.22
CA ASN A 79 5.78 -27.68 -5.75
C ASN A 79 4.28 -28.01 -5.72
N GLY A 80 3.50 -27.44 -6.67
CA GLY A 80 2.07 -27.67 -6.80
C GLY A 80 1.21 -26.87 -5.82
N GLU A 81 1.77 -25.87 -5.12
CA GLU A 81 1.04 -24.96 -4.25
C GLU A 81 1.27 -23.49 -4.62
N GLN A 82 0.20 -22.73 -4.50
CA GLN A 82 0.22 -21.30 -4.75
C GLN A 82 0.83 -20.55 -3.56
N VAL A 83 1.84 -19.73 -3.83
CA VAL A 83 2.51 -18.90 -2.81
C VAL A 83 1.55 -17.86 -2.26
N ARG A 84 1.53 -17.70 -0.94
CA ARG A 84 0.70 -16.71 -0.23
C ARG A 84 1.60 -15.62 0.35
N GLU A 85 1.14 -14.40 0.24
CA GLU A 85 1.79 -13.23 0.83
C GLU A 85 0.84 -12.54 1.81
N THR A 86 1.35 -12.26 3.00
CA THR A 86 0.62 -11.48 4.01
C THR A 86 1.53 -10.35 4.45
N GLY A 87 1.05 -9.11 4.36
CA GLY A 87 1.79 -7.92 4.72
C GLY A 87 1.04 -7.05 5.71
N ILE A 88 1.78 -6.39 6.58
CA ILE A 88 1.29 -5.34 7.47
C ILE A 88 2.17 -4.11 7.22
N SER A 89 1.54 -2.97 7.00
CA SER A 89 2.24 -1.71 6.77
C SER A 89 1.83 -0.65 7.77
N ALA A 90 2.78 0.21 8.13
CA ALA A 90 2.56 1.40 8.92
C ALA A 90 3.21 2.60 8.21
N GLY A 91 2.57 3.75 8.26
CA GLY A 91 3.06 4.96 7.62
C GLY A 91 2.79 6.21 8.43
N LEU A 92 3.68 7.19 8.28
CA LEU A 92 3.55 8.52 8.85
C LEU A 92 3.73 9.55 7.76
N GLY A 93 2.71 10.40 7.54
CA GLY A 93 2.78 11.55 6.66
C GLY A 93 3.03 12.83 7.46
N LEU A 94 4.09 13.55 7.12
CA LEU A 94 4.44 14.83 7.73
C LEU A 94 4.15 15.96 6.73
N PRO A 95 3.04 16.71 6.89
CA PRO A 95 2.78 17.86 6.05
C PRO A 95 3.75 19.00 6.37
N MET A 96 4.34 19.59 5.32
CA MET A 96 5.23 20.74 5.47
C MET A 96 4.44 22.00 5.82
N ARG A 97 5.07 22.85 6.61
CA ARG A 97 4.43 24.11 7.03
C ARG A 97 4.38 25.08 5.83
N ARG A 98 3.23 25.71 5.60
CA ARG A 98 3.00 26.68 4.51
C ARG A 98 3.17 26.14 3.09
N SER A 99 3.17 24.85 2.91
CA SER A 99 3.23 24.18 1.61
C SER A 99 2.26 23.02 1.59
N LEU A 100 1.81 22.63 0.41
CA LEU A 100 1.06 21.38 0.20
C LEU A 100 1.99 20.19 0.05
N SER A 101 3.29 20.39 0.18
CA SER A 101 4.31 19.35 0.13
C SER A 101 4.26 18.47 1.38
N LYS A 102 4.59 17.20 1.23
CA LYS A 102 4.56 16.20 2.31
C LYS A 102 5.79 15.31 2.27
N THR A 103 6.28 14.92 3.44
CA THR A 103 7.24 13.84 3.60
C THR A 103 6.51 12.64 4.20
N ASN A 104 6.65 11.47 3.59
CA ASN A 104 6.05 10.24 4.09
C ASN A 104 7.15 9.25 4.45
N PHE A 105 6.99 8.61 5.60
CA PHE A 105 7.79 7.48 6.06
C PHE A 105 6.90 6.26 6.08
N PHE A 106 7.41 5.12 5.66
CA PHE A 106 6.66 3.87 5.73
C PHE A 106 7.54 2.69 6.13
N LEU A 107 6.90 1.73 6.77
CA LEU A 107 7.42 0.41 7.12
C LEU A 107 6.43 -0.61 6.58
N ASP A 108 6.92 -1.65 5.93
CA ASP A 108 6.13 -2.78 5.46
C ASP A 108 6.81 -4.08 5.89
N LEU A 109 6.07 -4.92 6.59
CA LEU A 109 6.50 -6.24 7.02
C LEU A 109 5.67 -7.27 6.24
N THR A 110 6.32 -7.94 5.30
CA THR A 110 5.67 -8.93 4.44
C THR A 110 6.22 -10.32 4.70
N LYS A 111 5.33 -11.26 4.99
CA LYS A 111 5.62 -12.67 5.07
C LYS A 111 5.14 -13.37 3.79
N ARG A 112 6.07 -13.99 3.09
CA ARG A 112 5.80 -14.88 1.97
C ARG A 112 5.92 -16.33 2.47
N ALA A 113 4.87 -17.09 2.36
CA ALA A 113 4.84 -18.47 2.84
C ALA A 113 4.32 -19.40 1.74
N GLY A 114 4.98 -20.53 1.60
CA GLY A 114 4.45 -21.71 0.94
C GLY A 114 4.00 -22.75 1.98
N SER A 115 3.53 -23.90 1.54
CA SER A 115 3.14 -24.98 2.45
C SER A 115 4.36 -25.59 3.14
N ALA A 116 4.32 -25.62 4.49
CA ALA A 116 5.35 -26.26 5.29
C ALA A 116 5.49 -27.77 5.02
N GLU A 117 4.40 -28.44 4.58
CA GLU A 117 4.38 -29.86 4.25
C GLU A 117 5.22 -30.24 3.02
N LYS A 118 5.53 -29.25 2.16
CA LYS A 118 6.28 -29.45 0.91
C LYS A 118 7.67 -28.83 0.91
N ASN A 119 8.31 -28.68 2.08
CA ASN A 119 9.64 -28.08 2.21
C ASN A 119 9.78 -26.65 1.62
N MET A 120 8.70 -25.89 1.60
CA MET A 120 8.77 -24.49 1.18
C MET A 120 9.20 -23.60 2.35
N HIS A 121 10.26 -22.85 2.15
CA HIS A 121 10.74 -21.89 3.13
C HIS A 121 9.78 -20.69 3.21
N SER A 122 9.54 -20.21 4.42
CA SER A 122 8.86 -18.93 4.62
C SER A 122 9.89 -17.83 4.69
N GLU A 123 9.63 -16.74 3.99
CA GLU A 123 10.50 -15.58 3.95
C GLU A 123 9.79 -14.39 4.60
N LEU A 124 10.54 -13.61 5.37
CA LEU A 124 10.06 -12.40 6.00
C LEU A 124 10.85 -11.22 5.46
N TYR A 125 10.15 -10.25 4.88
CA TYR A 125 10.74 -9.04 4.33
C TYR A 125 10.33 -7.84 5.18
N LEU A 126 11.31 -7.02 5.54
CA LEU A 126 11.08 -5.69 6.12
C LEU A 126 11.52 -4.65 5.10
N THR A 127 10.57 -3.85 4.63
CA THR A 127 10.82 -2.74 3.72
C THR A 127 10.59 -1.43 4.44
N MET A 128 11.53 -0.50 4.32
CA MET A 128 11.43 0.85 4.87
C MET A 128 11.65 1.84 3.73
N GLY A 129 10.92 2.95 3.76
CA GLY A 129 11.12 3.97 2.75
C GLY A 129 10.69 5.35 3.18
N VAL A 130 11.20 6.32 2.45
CA VAL A 130 10.86 7.74 2.56
C VAL A 130 10.43 8.25 1.21
N SER A 131 9.31 8.97 1.16
CA SER A 131 8.78 9.60 -0.05
C SER A 131 8.59 11.09 0.20
N LEU A 132 9.02 11.89 -0.76
CA LEU A 132 8.88 13.35 -0.74
C LEU A 132 7.91 13.75 -1.86
N ASN A 133 6.80 14.36 -1.49
CA ASN A 133 5.86 14.93 -2.43
C ASN A 133 6.02 16.44 -2.41
N PHE A 134 6.52 17.01 -3.50
CA PHE A 134 6.64 18.45 -3.66
C PHE A 134 5.43 18.97 -4.43
N TYR A 135 4.83 20.01 -3.89
CA TYR A 135 3.78 20.76 -4.57
C TYR A 135 4.14 22.24 -4.61
N ASP A 136 4.14 22.79 -5.81
CA ASP A 136 4.37 24.21 -6.03
C ASP A 136 3.37 24.75 -7.08
N PHE A 137 3.03 26.03 -6.94
CA PHE A 137 2.19 26.74 -7.90
C PHE A 137 3.07 27.35 -8.99
N TRP A 138 3.12 26.71 -10.14
CA TRP A 138 3.81 27.22 -11.32
C TRP A 138 2.85 28.18 -12.04
N PHE A 139 3.36 29.30 -12.55
CA PHE A 139 2.58 30.29 -13.32
C PHE A 139 1.58 31.17 -12.55
N ILE A 140 1.79 31.42 -11.27
CA ILE A 140 1.04 32.47 -10.58
C ILE A 140 1.55 33.82 -11.08
N LYS A 141 0.70 34.56 -11.80
CA LYS A 141 0.96 35.94 -12.21
C LYS A 141 1.02 36.80 -10.96
N ARG A 142 2.20 37.34 -10.62
CA ARG A 142 2.31 38.32 -9.54
C ARG A 142 1.63 39.61 -10.01
N LYS A 143 0.59 40.04 -9.30
CA LYS A 143 0.08 41.42 -9.43
C LYS A 143 1.13 42.34 -8.82
N TYR A 144 1.76 43.13 -9.65
CA TYR A 144 2.50 44.31 -9.18
C TYR A 144 1.44 45.38 -8.90
N GLU A 145 1.32 45.84 -7.67
CA GLU A 145 0.68 47.11 -7.30
C GLU A 145 1.64 48.24 -7.54
#